data_0172fc897289212463cb52f6e23b1ace
#
_entry.id   0172fc897289212463cb52f6e23b1ace
#
_cell.length_a   1.000
_cell.length_b   1.000
_cell.length_c   1.000
_cell.angle_alpha   90.00
_cell.angle_beta   90.00
_cell.angle_gamma   90.00
#
_symmetry.space_group_name_H-M   'P 1'
#
loop_
_entity.id
_entity.type
_entity.pdbx_description
1 polymer ?
#
loop_
_entity_poly.entity_id
_entity_poly.type
_entity_poly.pdbx_seq_one_letter_code
_entity_poly.pdbx_strand_id
1 'polypeptide(L)'
;MVFDFIVYPLLRALDVIDPGSYLKQTGSRDQKMIKKLPSSWFDRFSSLQARIGLKYLKKVVGSDKERIKNVNQIKIKAPDVNFPKEVEGATNVYWVLIAYFNQAVKVQSFFQSKKVDTATSSLELISLLSDYPYRGNTPNAQNLHDCGLFIPAHAGLSTDQIDKVAEVSNKAALAFE
;
A
#
# COMPACT_ATOMS: atom_id res chain seq x y z
N MET A 1 1.00 14.13 15.11
CA MET A 1 1.19 15.49 14.56
C MET A 1 2.62 15.98 14.65
N VAL A 2 3.25 16.13 15.84
CA VAL A 2 4.68 16.58 15.92
C VAL A 2 5.61 15.54 15.29
N PHE A 3 5.35 14.26 15.48
CA PHE A 3 6.15 13.18 14.91
C PHE A 3 6.13 13.22 13.38
N ASP A 4 4.95 13.38 12.78
CA ASP A 4 4.79 13.32 11.31
C ASP A 4 5.34 14.56 10.60
N PHE A 5 5.31 15.72 11.23
CA PHE A 5 5.72 16.97 10.59
C PHE A 5 7.17 17.40 10.88
N ILE A 6 7.77 16.95 11.96
CA ILE A 6 9.12 17.38 12.36
C ILE A 6 10.06 16.19 12.48
N VAL A 7 9.69 15.17 13.26
CA VAL A 7 10.59 14.06 13.59
C VAL A 7 10.80 13.15 12.37
N TYR A 8 9.75 12.78 11.68
CA TYR A 8 9.83 11.90 10.50
C TYR A 8 10.65 12.50 9.35
N PRO A 9 10.39 13.74 8.88
CA PRO A 9 11.24 14.38 7.87
C PRO A 9 12.69 14.54 8.29
N LEU A 10 12.94 14.84 9.57
CA LEU A 10 14.28 15.00 10.10
C LEU A 10 15.04 13.67 10.12
N LEU A 11 14.41 12.60 10.59
CA LEU A 11 15.01 11.25 10.61
C LEU A 11 15.29 10.73 9.19
N ARG A 12 14.42 11.06 8.22
CA ARG A 12 14.62 10.75 6.82
C ARG A 12 15.74 11.57 6.18
N ALA A 13 15.86 12.85 6.53
CA ALA A 13 16.92 13.73 6.02
C ALA A 13 18.30 13.37 6.56
N LEU A 14 18.36 12.73 7.74
CA LEU A 14 19.59 12.28 8.37
C LEU A 14 20.00 10.85 7.99
N ASP A 15 19.22 10.17 7.12
CA ASP A 15 19.42 8.76 6.72
C ASP A 15 19.52 7.77 7.91
N VAL A 16 19.09 8.22 9.10
CA VAL A 16 19.25 7.47 10.36
C VAL A 16 18.24 6.34 10.47
N ILE A 17 17.07 6.48 9.80
CA ILE A 17 16.03 5.45 9.78
C ILE A 17 15.38 5.47 8.40
N ASP A 18 15.47 4.35 7.67
CA ASP A 18 14.50 4.05 6.61
C ASP A 18 13.18 3.61 7.30
N PRO A 19 12.13 4.44 7.29
CA PRO A 19 10.87 4.07 7.92
C PRO A 19 10.24 2.83 7.29
N GLY A 20 10.55 2.55 6.02
CA GLY A 20 10.15 1.32 5.35
C GLY A 20 10.83 0.09 5.96
N SER A 21 12.10 0.19 6.34
CA SER A 21 12.81 -0.90 7.02
C SER A 21 12.30 -1.12 8.45
N TYR A 22 11.97 -0.06 9.16
CA TYR A 22 11.38 -0.15 10.50
C TYR A 22 9.99 -0.79 10.47
N LEU A 23 9.15 -0.40 9.53
CA LEU A 23 7.84 -1.02 9.32
C LEU A 23 7.97 -2.48 8.85
N LYS A 24 8.96 -2.80 8.01
CA LYS A 24 9.29 -4.18 7.64
C LYS A 24 9.78 -4.99 8.84
N GLN A 25 10.66 -4.42 9.67
CA GLN A 25 11.16 -5.11 10.87
C GLN A 25 10.07 -5.31 11.92
N THR A 26 9.14 -4.38 12.08
CA THR A 26 7.98 -4.57 12.96
C THR A 26 6.96 -5.53 12.37
N GLY A 27 6.96 -5.74 11.04
CA GLY A 27 6.14 -6.72 10.33
C GLY A 27 6.72 -8.13 10.32
N SER A 28 8.04 -8.31 10.47
CA SER A 28 8.69 -9.62 10.60
C SER A 28 8.56 -10.15 12.04
N ARG A 29 7.35 -10.21 12.54
CA ARG A 29 7.04 -11.00 13.74
C ARG A 29 7.29 -12.46 13.38
N ASP A 30 7.77 -13.24 14.37
CA ASP A 30 7.84 -14.70 14.26
C ASP A 30 6.64 -15.22 13.48
N GLN A 31 6.89 -15.80 12.31
CA GLN A 31 5.88 -16.26 11.35
C GLN A 31 5.13 -17.48 11.89
N LYS A 32 4.63 -17.36 13.12
CA LYS A 32 3.86 -18.41 13.79
C LYS A 32 2.39 -18.04 13.79
N MET A 33 1.57 -19.01 13.42
CA MET A 33 0.13 -18.88 13.54
C MET A 33 -0.27 -18.55 14.98
N ILE A 34 -1.06 -17.50 15.16
CA ILE A 34 -1.66 -17.17 16.45
C ILE A 34 -2.73 -18.22 16.74
N LYS A 35 -2.41 -19.17 17.61
CA LYS A 35 -3.35 -20.24 18.00
C LYS A 35 -4.48 -19.73 18.92
N LYS A 36 -4.25 -18.63 19.65
CA LYS A 36 -5.23 -18.00 20.54
C LYS A 36 -5.19 -16.50 20.34
N LEU A 37 -6.32 -15.92 20.00
CA LEU A 37 -6.43 -14.47 19.84
C LEU A 37 -6.14 -13.76 21.18
N PRO A 38 -5.31 -12.70 21.18
CA PRO A 38 -5.07 -11.90 22.39
C PRO A 38 -6.37 -11.30 22.90
N SER A 39 -6.57 -11.31 24.24
CA SER A 39 -7.77 -10.74 24.86
C SER A 39 -7.97 -9.25 24.51
N SER A 40 -6.88 -8.51 24.32
CA SER A 40 -6.90 -7.09 23.92
C SER A 40 -7.55 -6.83 22.55
N TRP A 41 -7.71 -7.85 21.71
CA TRP A 41 -8.41 -7.70 20.42
C TRP A 41 -9.94 -7.58 20.59
N PHE A 42 -10.44 -7.93 21.76
CA PHE A 42 -11.87 -7.85 22.10
C PHE A 42 -12.21 -6.65 22.99
N ASP A 43 -11.25 -5.73 23.15
CA ASP A 43 -11.48 -4.51 23.92
C ASP A 43 -12.49 -3.60 23.19
N ARG A 44 -13.35 -2.96 23.98
CA ARG A 44 -14.34 -2.03 23.43
C ARG A 44 -13.69 -0.73 22.99
N PHE A 45 -14.25 -0.13 21.96
CA PHE A 45 -13.88 1.23 21.59
C PHE A 45 -14.04 2.19 22.75
N SER A 46 -13.03 2.99 23.03
CA SER A 46 -13.17 4.10 23.97
C SER A 46 -14.10 5.19 23.38
N SER A 47 -14.72 5.99 24.26
CA SER A 47 -15.58 7.11 23.84
C SER A 47 -14.84 8.09 22.91
N LEU A 48 -13.52 8.28 23.10
CA LEU A 48 -12.70 9.12 22.24
C LEU A 48 -12.56 8.50 20.85
N GLN A 49 -12.21 7.21 20.75
CA GLN A 49 -12.12 6.50 19.47
C GLN A 49 -13.44 6.51 18.71
N ALA A 50 -14.55 6.25 19.38
CA ALA A 50 -15.89 6.29 18.79
C ALA A 50 -16.23 7.69 18.24
N ARG A 51 -15.93 8.75 18.99
CA ARG A 51 -16.16 10.14 18.55
C ARG A 51 -15.32 10.50 17.33
N ILE A 52 -14.05 10.10 17.32
CA ILE A 52 -13.16 10.30 16.18
C ILE A 52 -13.68 9.51 14.96
N GLY A 53 -14.03 8.23 15.14
CA GLY A 53 -14.58 7.38 14.09
C GLY A 53 -15.84 7.98 13.46
N LEU A 54 -16.81 8.44 14.26
CA LEU A 54 -18.01 9.09 13.77
C LEU A 54 -17.72 10.36 12.96
N LYS A 55 -16.71 11.15 13.35
CA LYS A 55 -16.30 12.34 12.60
C LYS A 55 -15.75 11.98 11.21
N TYR A 56 -14.94 10.91 11.13
CA TYR A 56 -14.37 10.47 9.85
C TYR A 56 -15.39 9.74 8.98
N LEU A 57 -16.30 8.97 9.57
CA LEU A 57 -17.34 8.24 8.84
C LEU A 57 -18.17 9.15 7.92
N LYS A 58 -18.44 10.38 8.36
CA LYS A 58 -19.16 11.38 7.55
C LYS A 58 -18.42 11.79 6.25
N LYS A 59 -17.12 11.55 6.17
CA LYS A 59 -16.28 11.94 5.03
C LYS A 59 -15.95 10.77 4.10
N VAL A 60 -16.25 9.53 4.50
CA VAL A 60 -15.86 8.32 3.78
C VAL A 60 -16.35 8.33 2.34
N VAL A 61 -17.64 8.57 2.12
CA VAL A 61 -18.23 8.54 0.77
C VAL A 61 -17.57 9.55 -0.19
N GLY A 62 -17.26 10.75 0.29
CA GLY A 62 -16.56 11.76 -0.51
C GLY A 62 -15.11 11.34 -0.80
N SER A 63 -14.42 10.83 0.22
CA SER A 63 -13.04 10.34 0.08
C SER A 63 -12.94 9.16 -0.89
N ASP A 64 -13.91 8.25 -0.88
CA ASP A 64 -13.93 7.09 -1.76
C ASP A 64 -14.15 7.51 -3.22
N LYS A 65 -15.05 8.45 -3.48
CA LYS A 65 -15.26 9.01 -4.82
C LYS A 65 -13.98 9.66 -5.37
N GLU A 66 -13.27 10.42 -4.55
CA GLU A 66 -12.01 11.05 -4.97
C GLU A 66 -10.91 10.00 -5.22
N ARG A 67 -10.81 8.94 -4.41
CA ARG A 67 -9.88 7.83 -4.67
C ARG A 67 -10.15 7.16 -6.01
N ILE A 68 -11.41 6.80 -6.27
CA ILE A 68 -11.81 6.18 -7.54
C ILE A 68 -11.44 7.09 -8.72
N LYS A 69 -11.73 8.38 -8.61
CA LYS A 69 -11.37 9.37 -9.63
C LYS A 69 -9.86 9.43 -9.85
N ASN A 70 -9.07 9.52 -8.79
CA ASN A 70 -7.61 9.58 -8.87
C ASN A 70 -7.03 8.33 -9.52
N VAL A 71 -7.51 7.14 -9.13
CA VAL A 71 -7.09 5.86 -9.73
C VAL A 71 -7.40 5.82 -11.22
N ASN A 72 -8.60 6.23 -11.62
CA ASN A 72 -8.98 6.26 -13.03
C ASN A 72 -8.08 7.20 -13.84
N GLN A 73 -7.74 8.38 -13.29
CA GLN A 73 -6.81 9.30 -13.93
C GLN A 73 -5.40 8.71 -14.06
N ILE A 74 -4.89 8.06 -13.02
CA ILE A 74 -3.58 7.39 -13.07
C ILE A 74 -3.59 6.29 -14.14
N LYS A 75 -4.60 5.43 -14.16
CA LYS A 75 -4.71 4.34 -15.14
C LYS A 75 -4.75 4.85 -16.59
N ILE A 76 -5.51 5.93 -16.85
CA ILE A 76 -5.60 6.53 -18.18
C ILE A 76 -4.24 7.12 -18.62
N LYS A 77 -3.51 7.75 -17.69
CA LYS A 77 -2.24 8.43 -17.98
C LYS A 77 -1.02 7.49 -17.93
N ALA A 78 -1.18 6.27 -17.42
CA ALA A 78 -0.14 5.26 -17.33
C ALA A 78 -0.58 3.95 -18.04
N PRO A 79 -0.78 3.97 -19.37
CA PRO A 79 -1.31 2.85 -20.14
C PRO A 79 -0.36 1.63 -20.19
N ASP A 80 0.94 1.84 -20.02
CA ASP A 80 1.95 0.77 -20.08
C ASP A 80 2.06 -0.01 -18.74
N VAL A 81 1.37 0.48 -17.71
CA VAL A 81 1.40 -0.16 -16.39
C VAL A 81 0.38 -1.29 -16.29
N ASN A 82 0.83 -2.45 -15.84
CA ASN A 82 -0.05 -3.59 -15.60
C ASN A 82 -0.78 -3.43 -14.26
N PHE A 83 -2.07 -3.13 -14.31
CA PHE A 83 -2.95 -3.06 -13.14
C PHE A 83 -3.82 -4.33 -13.02
N PRO A 84 -4.19 -4.74 -11.79
CA PRO A 84 -5.16 -5.80 -11.61
C PRO A 84 -6.45 -5.52 -12.36
N LYS A 85 -7.00 -6.56 -13.00
CA LYS A 85 -8.30 -6.46 -13.68
C LYS A 85 -9.41 -6.24 -12.65
N GLU A 86 -10.32 -5.36 -12.97
CA GLU A 86 -11.51 -5.16 -12.17
C GLU A 86 -12.52 -6.29 -12.43
N VAL A 87 -13.22 -6.69 -11.38
CA VAL A 87 -14.28 -7.70 -11.49
C VAL A 87 -15.54 -7.02 -12.01
N GLU A 88 -16.14 -7.57 -13.05
CA GLU A 88 -17.38 -7.04 -13.62
C GLU A 88 -18.49 -6.99 -12.56
N GLY A 89 -19.21 -5.88 -12.52
CA GLY A 89 -20.27 -5.64 -11.55
C GLY A 89 -19.79 -5.25 -10.14
N ALA A 90 -18.47 -5.18 -9.89
CA ALA A 90 -17.90 -4.70 -8.63
C ALA A 90 -17.45 -3.24 -8.74
N THR A 91 -17.49 -2.53 -7.61
CA THR A 91 -16.90 -1.19 -7.48
C THR A 91 -15.74 -1.23 -6.52
N ASN A 92 -14.53 -0.99 -7.02
CA ASN A 92 -13.33 -0.92 -6.20
C ASN A 92 -13.20 0.47 -5.57
N VAL A 93 -12.95 0.51 -4.26
CA VAL A 93 -12.76 1.77 -3.52
C VAL A 93 -11.29 2.18 -3.44
N TYR A 94 -10.37 1.26 -3.70
CA TYR A 94 -8.93 1.47 -3.74
C TYR A 94 -8.35 2.06 -2.45
N TRP A 95 -8.33 1.27 -1.39
CA TRP A 95 -7.54 1.63 -0.20
C TRP A 95 -6.08 1.86 -0.58
N VAL A 96 -5.55 1.00 -1.47
CA VAL A 96 -4.28 1.15 -2.17
C VAL A 96 -4.47 0.85 -3.65
N LEU A 97 -3.73 1.52 -4.52
CA LEU A 97 -3.64 1.14 -5.93
C LEU A 97 -2.45 0.18 -6.09
N ILE A 98 -2.73 -1.02 -6.55
CA ILE A 98 -1.70 -2.04 -6.83
C ILE A 98 -1.35 -1.97 -8.32
N ALA A 99 -0.07 -2.02 -8.63
CA ALA A 99 0.44 -2.26 -9.98
C ALA A 99 1.49 -3.38 -9.95
N TYR A 100 1.60 -4.13 -11.03
CA TYR A 100 2.55 -5.24 -11.14
C TYR A 100 3.79 -4.79 -11.91
N PHE A 101 4.97 -5.07 -11.34
CA PHE A 101 6.28 -4.83 -11.95
C PHE A 101 7.18 -6.04 -11.71
N ASN A 102 7.88 -6.51 -12.74
CA ASN A 102 8.73 -7.70 -12.64
C ASN A 102 9.81 -7.62 -11.55
N GLN A 103 10.24 -6.42 -11.18
CA GLN A 103 11.29 -6.17 -10.19
C GLN A 103 10.82 -5.14 -9.14
N ALA A 104 9.73 -5.43 -8.45
CA ALA A 104 9.03 -4.47 -7.58
C ALA A 104 9.96 -3.72 -6.61
N VAL A 105 10.96 -4.38 -6.03
CA VAL A 105 11.92 -3.73 -5.10
C VAL A 105 12.80 -2.69 -5.81
N LYS A 106 13.28 -2.99 -7.03
CA LYS A 106 14.07 -2.02 -7.82
C LYS A 106 13.21 -0.87 -8.29
N VAL A 107 11.98 -1.20 -8.73
CA VAL A 107 10.99 -0.20 -9.14
C VAL A 107 10.62 0.71 -7.97
N GLN A 108 10.49 0.19 -6.75
CA GLN A 108 10.29 1.00 -5.55
C GLN A 108 11.43 2.01 -5.36
N SER A 109 12.68 1.59 -5.51
CA SER A 109 13.84 2.49 -5.43
C SER A 109 13.81 3.56 -6.53
N PHE A 110 13.37 3.20 -7.74
CA PHE A 110 13.19 4.15 -8.83
C PHE A 110 12.13 5.19 -8.48
N PHE A 111 10.96 4.80 -7.97
CA PHE A 111 9.90 5.74 -7.53
C PHE A 111 10.42 6.68 -6.44
N GLN A 112 11.15 6.15 -5.45
CA GLN A 112 11.76 6.96 -4.38
C GLN A 112 12.74 8.00 -4.94
N SER A 113 13.57 7.64 -5.93
CA SER A 113 14.46 8.59 -6.61
C SER A 113 13.72 9.73 -7.30
N LYS A 114 12.47 9.50 -7.70
CA LYS A 114 11.55 10.49 -8.28
C LYS A 114 10.68 11.19 -7.23
N LYS A 115 10.92 10.96 -5.93
CA LYS A 115 10.15 11.51 -4.80
C LYS A 115 8.66 11.12 -4.86
N VAL A 116 8.38 9.90 -5.27
CA VAL A 116 7.06 9.26 -5.18
C VAL A 116 7.18 8.13 -4.17
N ASP A 117 6.40 8.20 -3.10
CA ASP A 117 6.40 7.19 -2.06
C ASP A 117 5.57 5.97 -2.51
N THR A 118 6.13 4.79 -2.35
CA THR A 118 5.49 3.52 -2.71
C THR A 118 5.86 2.45 -1.69
N ALA A 119 5.10 1.38 -1.63
CA ALA A 119 5.38 0.27 -0.74
C ALA A 119 5.16 -1.07 -1.45
N THR A 120 5.96 -2.07 -1.09
CA THR A 120 5.68 -3.47 -1.40
C THR A 120 4.73 -4.06 -0.37
N SER A 121 4.10 -5.20 -0.68
CA SER A 121 3.23 -5.88 0.28
C SER A 121 3.99 -6.26 1.54
N SER A 122 3.41 -5.95 2.70
CA SER A 122 3.86 -6.45 4.01
C SER A 122 3.10 -7.70 4.44
N LEU A 123 2.22 -8.22 3.60
CA LEU A 123 1.45 -9.44 3.89
C LEU A 123 2.34 -10.66 3.63
N GLU A 124 2.29 -11.59 4.57
CA GLU A 124 2.98 -12.87 4.43
C GLU A 124 2.19 -13.83 3.53
N LEU A 125 2.91 -14.64 2.78
CA LEU A 125 2.31 -15.75 2.05
C LEU A 125 1.99 -16.89 3.01
N ILE A 126 0.72 -17.11 3.28
CA ILE A 126 0.24 -18.13 4.22
C ILE A 126 0.79 -19.52 3.84
N SER A 127 0.88 -19.84 2.55
CA SER A 127 1.42 -21.10 2.05
C SER A 127 2.90 -21.32 2.40
N LEU A 128 3.64 -20.28 2.79
CA LEU A 128 5.04 -20.36 3.21
C LEU A 128 5.23 -20.40 4.73
N LEU A 129 4.18 -20.16 5.51
CA LEU A 129 4.27 -20.20 6.98
C LEU A 129 4.54 -21.63 7.46
N SER A 130 5.56 -21.80 8.33
CA SER A 130 6.01 -23.11 8.79
C SER A 130 4.91 -23.95 9.46
N ASP A 131 4.04 -23.27 10.20
CA ASP A 131 2.97 -23.90 11.01
C ASP A 131 1.64 -24.05 10.24
N TYR A 132 1.58 -23.64 8.97
CA TYR A 132 0.37 -23.76 8.17
C TYR A 132 0.28 -25.16 7.52
N PRO A 133 -0.79 -25.90 7.71
CA PRO A 133 -0.88 -27.28 7.24
C PRO A 133 -0.96 -27.43 5.71
N TYR A 134 -1.45 -26.41 5.01
CA TYR A 134 -1.57 -26.43 3.56
C TYR A 134 -0.29 -25.89 2.88
N ARG A 135 0.32 -26.73 2.06
CA ARG A 135 1.54 -26.43 1.29
C ARG A 135 1.28 -26.43 -0.21
N GLY A 136 0.14 -25.95 -0.61
CA GLY A 136 -0.23 -25.93 -2.03
C GLY A 136 0.52 -24.87 -2.83
N ASN A 137 0.56 -25.06 -4.14
CA ASN A 137 1.05 -24.04 -5.07
C ASN A 137 0.05 -22.88 -5.17
N THR A 138 0.50 -21.65 -4.91
CA THR A 138 -0.32 -20.42 -4.91
C THR A 138 0.28 -19.38 -5.85
N PRO A 139 0.37 -19.66 -7.19
CA PRO A 139 1.12 -18.82 -8.12
C PRO A 139 0.59 -17.40 -8.21
N ASN A 140 -0.72 -17.19 -8.13
CA ASN A 140 -1.30 -15.85 -8.17
C ASN A 140 -0.97 -15.03 -6.92
N ALA A 141 -1.00 -15.66 -5.74
CA ALA A 141 -0.63 -14.98 -4.49
C ALA A 141 0.87 -14.69 -4.47
N GLN A 142 1.70 -15.61 -4.95
CA GLN A 142 3.14 -15.42 -5.10
C GLN A 142 3.45 -14.27 -6.05
N ASN A 143 2.81 -14.23 -7.21
CA ASN A 143 3.00 -13.15 -8.19
C ASN A 143 2.59 -11.79 -7.61
N LEU A 144 1.46 -11.71 -6.91
CA LEU A 144 1.05 -10.48 -6.23
C LEU A 144 2.06 -10.04 -5.16
N HIS A 145 2.59 -11.00 -4.40
CA HIS A 145 3.59 -10.73 -3.36
C HIS A 145 4.91 -10.20 -3.95
N ASP A 146 5.39 -10.83 -5.03
CA ASP A 146 6.73 -10.55 -5.58
C ASP A 146 6.74 -9.35 -6.54
N CYS A 147 5.65 -9.15 -7.29
CA CYS A 147 5.55 -8.14 -8.33
C CYS A 147 4.66 -6.95 -7.94
N GLY A 148 3.87 -7.07 -6.87
CA GLY A 148 2.92 -6.03 -6.46
C GLY A 148 3.60 -4.84 -5.81
N LEU A 149 3.36 -3.65 -6.35
CA LEU A 149 3.78 -2.37 -5.77
C LEU A 149 2.55 -1.51 -5.47
N PHE A 150 2.50 -0.96 -4.26
CA PHE A 150 1.44 -0.05 -3.83
C PHE A 150 1.78 1.37 -4.24
N ILE A 151 0.95 1.94 -5.11
CA ILE A 151 1.10 3.28 -5.67
C ILE A 151 0.16 4.24 -4.94
N PRO A 152 0.58 5.47 -4.61
CA PRO A 152 -0.28 6.45 -3.96
C PRO A 152 -1.44 6.88 -4.87
N ALA A 153 -2.67 6.79 -4.36
CA ALA A 153 -3.89 7.21 -5.06
C ALA A 153 -4.95 7.79 -4.09
N HIS A 154 -4.53 8.24 -2.90
CA HIS A 154 -5.44 8.71 -1.87
C HIS A 154 -6.14 10.03 -2.25
N ALA A 155 -7.27 10.31 -1.60
CA ALA A 155 -8.14 11.46 -1.89
C ALA A 155 -7.47 12.85 -1.71
N GLY A 156 -6.34 12.92 -1.00
CA GLY A 156 -5.63 14.18 -0.76
C GLY A 156 -4.57 14.54 -1.81
N LEU A 157 -4.43 13.78 -2.90
CA LEU A 157 -3.48 14.11 -3.97
C LEU A 157 -3.98 15.27 -4.80
N SER A 158 -3.08 16.22 -5.11
CA SER A 158 -3.32 17.25 -6.11
C SER A 158 -3.23 16.69 -7.53
N THR A 159 -3.74 17.44 -8.52
CA THR A 159 -3.64 17.06 -9.94
C THR A 159 -2.19 16.85 -10.36
N ASP A 160 -1.28 17.74 -9.98
CA ASP A 160 0.14 17.64 -10.31
C ASP A 160 0.79 16.40 -9.68
N GLN A 161 0.35 16.02 -8.47
CA GLN A 161 0.83 14.79 -7.84
C GLN A 161 0.31 13.55 -8.54
N ILE A 162 -0.95 13.54 -8.99
CA ILE A 162 -1.54 12.46 -9.80
C ILE A 162 -0.77 12.32 -11.11
N ASP A 163 -0.50 13.43 -11.79
CA ASP A 163 0.23 13.45 -13.05
C ASP A 163 1.65 12.91 -12.88
N LYS A 164 2.33 13.34 -11.82
CA LYS A 164 3.65 12.84 -11.49
C LYS A 164 3.66 11.34 -11.17
N VAL A 165 2.68 10.86 -10.40
CA VAL A 165 2.54 9.42 -10.10
C VAL A 165 2.36 8.63 -11.38
N ALA A 166 1.48 9.06 -12.28
CA ALA A 166 1.22 8.39 -13.55
C ALA A 166 2.46 8.39 -14.47
N GLU A 167 3.13 9.54 -14.59
CA GLU A 167 4.36 9.66 -15.39
C GLU A 167 5.46 8.73 -14.89
N VAL A 168 5.71 8.72 -13.57
CA VAL A 168 6.75 7.87 -12.97
C VAL A 168 6.38 6.40 -13.12
N SER A 169 5.10 6.05 -12.96
CA SER A 169 4.60 4.68 -13.15
C SER A 169 4.84 4.18 -14.57
N ASN A 170 4.52 5.00 -15.56
CA ASN A 170 4.70 4.65 -16.97
C ASN A 170 6.18 4.49 -17.33
N LYS A 171 7.03 5.43 -16.87
CA LYS A 171 8.49 5.32 -17.05
C LYS A 171 9.06 4.07 -16.39
N ALA A 172 8.54 3.68 -15.22
CA ALA A 172 8.96 2.46 -14.54
C ALA A 172 8.54 1.22 -15.33
N ALA A 173 7.33 1.18 -15.88
CA ALA A 173 6.88 0.05 -16.71
C ALA A 173 7.80 -0.16 -17.90
N LEU A 174 8.16 0.91 -18.62
CA LEU A 174 9.07 0.82 -19.77
C LEU A 174 10.53 0.50 -19.43
N ALA A 175 10.99 0.86 -18.24
CA ALA A 175 12.39 0.66 -17.83
C ALA A 175 12.66 -0.70 -17.19
N PHE A 176 11.64 -1.41 -16.71
CA PHE A 176 11.74 -2.65 -15.94
C PHE A 176 10.85 -3.76 -16.51
N GLU A 177 10.58 -3.73 -17.81
CA GLU A 177 9.91 -4.81 -18.58
C GLU A 177 10.59 -6.18 -18.44
#